data_b2df0d4cef15f7436c94e0bcc22c2d42
#
_entry.id   b2df0d4cef15f7436c94e0bcc22c2d42
#
_cell.length_a   1.000
_cell.length_b   1.000
_cell.length_c   1.000
_cell.angle_alpha   90.00
_cell.angle_beta   90.00
_cell.angle_gamma   90.00
#
_symmetry.space_group_name_H-M   'P 1'
#
loop_
_entity.id
_entity.type
_entity.pdbx_description
1 polymer ?
#
loop_
_entity_poly.entity_id
_entity_poly.type
_entity_poly.pdbx_seq_one_letter_code
_entity_poly.pdbx_strand_id
1 'polypeptide(L)'
;MQLLRTLETYIPLAEIFAYGRFYEKEDTAFLDSSLENELGRYSILGLKPYLKLVKGEKFTVNGVESEIGFEEYVRTYLKEHRQENPTELPLTAGAIGYFSYEYGRKKEDVKTRHKNSVDMPDAVLVFYDVFLIEDTREKVLYTVANGESVEPEKALAEVEELVRGAAGLAGDDAGCAIENVNTGEAFRLRENQIVVEKSGSREDSTLADRVCDETDSMADPKQAHAVSGNAYTDSENRGDGLSEETPIPHVFHPHLKITPDFTHEDYKGAIDRMIQYIIEGDIYIANMTRQLAIESPKAPYEVFRTLRKNNPSPFGGFFNYGNFQVVAASPERFLKVKDHHIVTRPIKGTRKRGETPEEDALLRAELEASEKDKSELLMIVDLERNDLNRVSVPGSVKVTELFAVEEYATVFHLISNVEGDLKPELTVMDLIEAAFPGGSITGAPKLRAMEIIDELEHSSRNLYTGSMGYLSLSGDCDLNIVIRTAVYQDGVYHLGVGGGITCESDLEFEYEETLQKAKALLQAME
;
A
#
# COMPACT_ATOMS: atom_id res chain seq x y z
N MET A 1 -14.07 -1.75 28.90
CA MET A 1 -14.86 -0.54 28.45
C MET A 1 -13.93 0.29 27.57
N GLN A 2 -14.30 0.47 26.31
CA GLN A 2 -13.52 1.28 25.38
C GLN A 2 -13.61 2.77 25.72
N LEU A 3 -12.49 3.48 25.69
CA LEU A 3 -12.42 4.93 25.79
C LEU A 3 -11.76 5.51 24.54
N LEU A 4 -12.34 6.60 24.04
CA LEU A 4 -11.80 7.39 22.94
C LEU A 4 -11.59 8.82 23.39
N ARG A 5 -10.47 9.43 23.03
CA ARG A 5 -10.14 10.80 23.37
C ARG A 5 -9.50 11.52 22.19
N THR A 6 -9.95 12.75 21.92
CA THR A 6 -9.25 13.67 21.03
C THR A 6 -8.15 14.36 21.83
N LEU A 7 -6.93 14.41 21.28
CA LEU A 7 -5.81 15.02 21.96
C LEU A 7 -5.76 16.53 21.69
N GLU A 8 -5.43 17.33 22.72
CA GLU A 8 -5.36 18.79 22.62
C GLU A 8 -4.16 19.28 21.80
N THR A 9 -3.10 18.47 21.74
CA THR A 9 -1.84 18.81 21.05
C THR A 9 -1.73 17.98 19.78
N TYR A 10 -1.54 18.64 18.64
CA TYR A 10 -1.26 17.99 17.38
C TYR A 10 0.25 17.98 17.10
N ILE A 11 0.73 16.80 16.75
CA ILE A 11 2.06 16.55 16.16
C ILE A 11 1.86 15.43 15.15
N PRO A 12 2.52 15.46 13.97
CA PRO A 12 2.47 14.35 13.03
C PRO A 12 2.82 13.02 13.70
N LEU A 13 2.00 11.99 13.46
CA LEU A 13 2.17 10.69 14.12
C LEU A 13 3.56 10.07 13.86
N ALA A 14 4.15 10.34 12.69
CA ALA A 14 5.51 9.91 12.38
C ALA A 14 6.58 10.52 13.30
N GLU A 15 6.37 11.72 13.84
CA GLU A 15 7.29 12.34 14.80
C GLU A 15 7.13 11.72 16.18
N ILE A 16 5.89 11.41 16.58
CA ILE A 16 5.62 10.65 17.81
C ILE A 16 6.22 9.25 17.72
N PHE A 17 6.08 8.60 16.56
CA PHE A 17 6.69 7.29 16.27
C PHE A 17 8.20 7.33 16.45
N ALA A 18 8.86 8.37 15.92
CA ALA A 18 10.29 8.60 16.09
C ALA A 18 10.69 8.84 17.54
N TYR A 19 9.98 9.76 18.21
CA TYR A 19 10.24 10.13 19.60
C TYR A 19 10.13 8.93 20.55
N GLY A 20 9.08 8.11 20.41
CA GLY A 20 8.87 6.90 21.20
C GLY A 20 9.78 5.73 20.83
N ARG A 21 10.63 5.90 19.80
CA ARG A 21 11.53 4.87 19.25
C ARG A 21 10.78 3.56 18.97
N PHE A 22 9.55 3.67 18.44
CA PHE A 22 8.71 2.50 18.21
C PHE A 22 9.30 1.57 17.14
N TYR A 23 10.11 2.09 16.24
CA TYR A 23 10.83 1.32 15.22
C TYR A 23 11.80 0.27 15.81
N GLU A 24 12.17 0.38 17.10
CA GLU A 24 13.03 -0.59 17.79
C GLU A 24 12.22 -1.67 18.53
N LYS A 25 10.91 -1.45 18.72
CA LYS A 25 10.06 -2.35 19.49
C LYS A 25 9.50 -3.45 18.62
N GLU A 26 9.60 -4.69 19.08
CA GLU A 26 8.95 -5.83 18.43
C GLU A 26 7.42 -5.67 18.45
N ASP A 27 6.78 -6.25 17.46
CA ASP A 27 5.34 -6.18 17.21
C ASP A 27 4.81 -4.75 17.07
N THR A 28 5.66 -3.86 16.58
CA THR A 28 5.25 -2.52 16.16
C THR A 28 4.65 -2.57 14.78
N ALA A 29 3.48 -1.94 14.62
CA ALA A 29 2.85 -1.70 13.34
C ALA A 29 2.42 -0.23 13.23
N PHE A 30 3.00 0.47 12.26
CA PHE A 30 2.68 1.83 11.90
C PHE A 30 2.19 1.86 10.45
N LEU A 31 0.90 2.09 10.25
CA LEU A 31 0.30 2.39 8.95
C LEU A 31 0.40 3.90 8.72
N ASP A 32 1.07 4.31 7.65
CA ASP A 32 1.39 5.71 7.37
C ASP A 32 0.76 6.19 6.07
N SER A 33 -0.09 7.18 6.16
CA SER A 33 -0.68 7.90 5.03
C SER A 33 0.07 9.21 4.83
N SER A 34 1.24 9.14 4.25
CA SER A 34 2.11 10.30 4.02
C SER A 34 1.71 11.16 2.82
N LEU A 35 0.83 10.65 1.95
CA LEU A 35 0.25 11.38 0.82
C LEU A 35 -1.14 11.88 1.19
N GLU A 36 -1.31 13.19 1.28
CA GLU A 36 -2.62 13.80 1.53
C GLU A 36 -3.51 13.71 0.28
N ASN A 37 -4.40 12.73 0.26
CA ASN A 37 -5.42 12.57 -0.77
C ASN A 37 -6.67 11.87 -0.18
N GLU A 38 -7.65 11.52 -1.00
CA GLU A 38 -8.86 10.85 -0.53
C GLU A 38 -8.62 9.43 0.00
N LEU A 39 -7.56 8.77 -0.46
CA LEU A 39 -7.18 7.42 -0.05
C LEU A 39 -6.36 7.42 1.25
N GLY A 40 -5.49 8.43 1.43
CA GLY A 40 -4.54 8.53 2.52
C GLY A 40 -4.91 9.60 3.55
N ARG A 41 -6.03 9.40 4.26
CA ARG A 41 -6.49 10.35 5.30
C ARG A 41 -5.95 10.02 6.70
N TYR A 42 -5.79 8.76 7.03
CA TYR A 42 -5.46 8.35 8.39
C TYR A 42 -4.14 7.61 8.48
N SER A 43 -3.29 8.03 9.43
CA SER A 43 -2.14 7.23 9.90
C SER A 43 -2.50 6.58 11.22
N ILE A 44 -2.05 5.33 11.45
CA ILE A 44 -2.47 4.53 12.61
C ILE A 44 -1.26 3.83 13.21
N LEU A 45 -1.06 4.01 14.52
CA LEU A 45 -0.05 3.29 15.31
C LEU A 45 -0.74 2.38 16.31
N GLY A 46 -0.48 1.07 16.22
CA GLY A 46 -0.87 0.09 17.23
C GLY A 46 0.08 0.08 18.42
N LEU A 47 -0.47 0.14 19.61
CA LEU A 47 0.24 0.15 20.88
C LEU A 47 -0.32 -0.94 21.83
N LYS A 48 0.51 -1.47 22.73
CA LYS A 48 0.11 -2.50 23.70
C LYS A 48 -0.46 -3.72 22.99
N PRO A 49 0.35 -4.48 22.22
CA PRO A 49 -0.11 -5.73 21.60
C PRO A 49 -0.54 -6.73 22.68
N TYR A 50 -1.70 -7.40 22.52
CA TYR A 50 -2.21 -8.38 23.48
C TYR A 50 -2.47 -9.76 22.87
N LEU A 51 -2.70 -9.82 21.55
CA LEU A 51 -2.93 -11.08 20.85
C LEU A 51 -2.15 -11.05 19.53
N LYS A 52 -1.27 -12.04 19.34
CA LYS A 52 -0.47 -12.23 18.11
C LYS A 52 -0.82 -13.56 17.46
N LEU A 53 -1.32 -13.51 16.26
CA LEU A 53 -1.65 -14.65 15.42
C LEU A 53 -0.59 -14.81 14.35
N VAL A 54 0.06 -15.97 14.28
CA VAL A 54 1.16 -16.22 13.33
C VAL A 54 0.88 -17.48 12.53
N LYS A 55 0.67 -17.34 11.23
CA LYS A 55 0.48 -18.42 10.25
C LYS A 55 1.82 -18.71 9.55
N GLY A 56 2.55 -19.68 10.06
CA GLY A 56 3.74 -20.26 9.45
C GLY A 56 3.47 -21.68 8.96
N GLU A 57 4.45 -22.58 9.13
CA GLU A 57 4.23 -24.03 8.96
C GLU A 57 3.15 -24.53 9.91
N LYS A 58 3.13 -23.98 11.12
CA LYS A 58 2.09 -24.18 12.13
C LYS A 58 1.44 -22.84 12.42
N PHE A 59 0.17 -22.89 12.79
CA PHE A 59 -0.52 -21.71 13.29
C PHE A 59 -0.33 -21.60 14.80
N THR A 60 0.07 -20.41 15.26
CA THR A 60 0.25 -20.12 16.68
C THR A 60 -0.54 -18.90 17.13
N VAL A 61 -0.99 -18.94 18.38
CA VAL A 61 -1.66 -17.86 19.12
C VAL A 61 -0.78 -17.49 20.30
N ASN A 62 -0.23 -16.28 20.32
CA ASN A 62 0.76 -15.84 21.33
C ASN A 62 1.91 -16.87 21.51
N GLY A 63 2.40 -17.43 20.41
CA GLY A 63 3.50 -18.39 20.39
C GLY A 63 3.12 -19.83 20.75
N VAL A 64 1.85 -20.11 21.08
CA VAL A 64 1.34 -21.46 21.39
C VAL A 64 0.62 -22.02 20.15
N GLU A 65 0.96 -23.25 19.75
CA GLU A 65 0.32 -23.92 18.61
C GLU A 65 -1.19 -24.11 18.87
N SER A 66 -2.01 -23.74 17.88
CA SER A 66 -3.46 -23.86 17.93
C SER A 66 -3.93 -25.18 17.32
N GLU A 67 -4.97 -25.79 17.92
CA GLU A 67 -5.61 -27.00 17.38
C GLU A 67 -6.53 -26.72 16.18
N ILE A 68 -7.03 -25.49 16.05
CA ILE A 68 -7.88 -25.06 14.92
C ILE A 68 -7.07 -24.27 13.91
N GLY A 69 -7.54 -24.22 12.66
CA GLY A 69 -6.87 -23.49 11.57
C GLY A 69 -6.89 -21.98 11.75
N PHE A 70 -5.93 -21.29 11.14
CA PHE A 70 -5.80 -19.84 11.20
C PHE A 70 -7.06 -19.12 10.74
N GLU A 71 -7.60 -19.50 9.60
CA GLU A 71 -8.78 -18.86 8.99
C GLU A 71 -10.02 -19.04 9.85
N GLU A 72 -10.20 -20.23 10.42
CA GLU A 72 -11.30 -20.53 11.34
C GLU A 72 -11.16 -19.73 12.64
N TYR A 73 -9.95 -19.65 13.18
CA TYR A 73 -9.67 -18.87 14.39
C TYR A 73 -9.99 -17.38 14.16
N VAL A 74 -9.46 -16.78 13.08
CA VAL A 74 -9.70 -15.36 12.78
C VAL A 74 -11.19 -15.09 12.59
N ARG A 75 -11.91 -15.93 11.82
CA ARG A 75 -13.37 -15.80 11.63
C ARG A 75 -14.14 -15.84 12.95
N THR A 76 -13.81 -16.82 13.80
CA THR A 76 -14.47 -17.00 15.09
C THR A 76 -14.18 -15.80 15.99
N TYR A 77 -12.92 -15.39 16.08
CA TYR A 77 -12.50 -14.26 16.89
C TYR A 77 -13.19 -12.96 16.48
N LEU A 78 -13.24 -12.65 15.18
CA LEU A 78 -13.93 -11.45 14.65
C LEU A 78 -15.44 -11.46 14.94
N LYS A 79 -16.08 -12.63 14.95
CA LYS A 79 -17.52 -12.76 15.25
C LYS A 79 -17.80 -12.63 16.76
N GLU A 80 -17.02 -13.31 17.59
CA GLU A 80 -17.24 -13.35 19.04
C GLU A 80 -16.86 -12.04 19.75
N HIS A 81 -15.87 -11.29 19.19
CA HIS A 81 -15.38 -10.03 19.75
C HIS A 81 -15.86 -8.84 18.93
N ARG A 82 -16.96 -8.98 18.17
CA ARG A 82 -17.48 -7.89 17.36
C ARG A 82 -17.81 -6.67 18.22
N GLN A 83 -17.30 -5.51 17.82
CA GLN A 83 -17.52 -4.22 18.46
C GLN A 83 -18.02 -3.23 17.42
N GLU A 84 -19.05 -2.45 17.74
CA GLU A 84 -19.50 -1.38 16.87
C GLU A 84 -18.50 -0.20 16.91
N ASN A 85 -18.26 0.38 15.76
CA ASN A 85 -17.49 1.62 15.66
C ASN A 85 -18.45 2.77 15.30
N PRO A 86 -18.95 3.52 16.29
CA PRO A 86 -19.90 4.61 16.04
C PRO A 86 -19.22 5.90 15.55
N THR A 87 -17.92 5.83 15.23
CA THR A 87 -17.13 6.99 14.79
C THR A 87 -16.75 6.86 13.32
N GLU A 88 -16.26 7.97 12.74
CA GLU A 88 -15.68 7.97 11.40
C GLU A 88 -14.24 7.42 11.37
N LEU A 89 -13.64 7.11 12.52
CA LEU A 89 -12.28 6.57 12.58
C LEU A 89 -12.20 5.19 11.92
N PRO A 90 -11.11 4.91 11.20
CA PRO A 90 -10.98 3.67 10.43
C PRO A 90 -10.83 2.42 11.30
N LEU A 91 -10.19 2.54 12.46
CA LEU A 91 -9.87 1.42 13.34
C LEU A 91 -9.91 1.86 14.82
N THR A 92 -10.90 1.39 15.56
CA THR A 92 -11.00 1.64 17.01
C THR A 92 -10.66 0.41 17.85
N ALA A 93 -10.80 -0.78 17.28
CA ALA A 93 -10.43 -2.06 17.88
C ALA A 93 -10.14 -3.08 16.76
N GLY A 94 -9.09 -3.89 16.91
CA GLY A 94 -8.75 -4.89 15.88
C GLY A 94 -7.27 -5.18 15.78
N ALA A 95 -6.87 -5.71 14.63
CA ALA A 95 -5.51 -6.10 14.32
C ALA A 95 -4.90 -5.29 13.18
N ILE A 96 -3.59 -5.09 13.23
CA ILE A 96 -2.77 -4.67 12.09
C ILE A 96 -1.84 -5.82 11.74
N GLY A 97 -1.61 -6.05 10.44
CA GLY A 97 -0.73 -7.12 10.02
C GLY A 97 -0.62 -7.27 8.51
N TYR A 98 -0.27 -8.47 8.08
CA TYR A 98 -0.08 -8.78 6.66
C TYR A 98 -0.49 -10.20 6.30
N PHE A 99 -0.73 -10.40 5.00
CA PHE A 99 -0.84 -11.68 4.32
C PHE A 99 0.21 -11.68 3.20
N SER A 100 1.14 -12.64 3.20
CA SER A 100 2.16 -12.76 2.15
C SER A 100 1.57 -13.33 0.86
N TYR A 101 2.25 -13.19 -0.28
CA TYR A 101 1.87 -13.88 -1.51
C TYR A 101 1.80 -15.39 -1.31
N GLU A 102 2.72 -15.94 -0.51
CA GLU A 102 2.79 -17.37 -0.20
C GLU A 102 1.55 -17.89 0.54
N TYR A 103 0.91 -17.05 1.37
CA TYR A 103 -0.38 -17.38 1.97
C TYR A 103 -1.43 -17.70 0.90
N GLY A 104 -1.58 -16.80 -0.09
CA GLY A 104 -2.54 -16.98 -1.18
C GLY A 104 -2.19 -18.16 -2.09
N ARG A 105 -0.91 -18.31 -2.43
CA ARG A 105 -0.43 -19.42 -3.25
C ARG A 105 -0.73 -20.79 -2.61
N LYS A 106 -0.45 -20.94 -1.32
CA LYS A 106 -0.74 -22.18 -0.57
C LYS A 106 -2.23 -22.47 -0.49
N LYS A 107 -3.03 -21.43 -0.36
CA LYS A 107 -4.48 -21.54 -0.32
C LYS A 107 -5.07 -22.03 -1.64
N GLU A 108 -4.57 -21.54 -2.77
CA GLU A 108 -4.97 -21.98 -4.10
C GLU A 108 -4.32 -23.31 -4.51
N ASP A 109 -3.62 -24.00 -3.59
CA ASP A 109 -2.90 -25.27 -3.79
C ASP A 109 -1.87 -25.23 -4.95
N VAL A 110 -1.37 -24.04 -5.28
CA VAL A 110 -0.29 -23.90 -6.26
C VAL A 110 1.03 -24.27 -5.57
N LYS A 111 1.65 -25.34 -6.06
CA LYS A 111 2.95 -25.80 -5.56
C LYS A 111 4.05 -24.86 -6.01
N THR A 112 5.07 -24.68 -5.17
CA THR A 112 6.25 -23.92 -5.55
C THR A 112 7.48 -24.79 -5.66
N ARG A 113 8.34 -24.46 -6.61
CA ARG A 113 9.69 -25.01 -6.79
C ARG A 113 10.76 -24.14 -6.13
N HIS A 114 10.36 -23.01 -5.54
CA HIS A 114 11.26 -22.02 -4.97
C HIS A 114 11.34 -22.12 -3.45
N LYS A 115 12.49 -21.70 -2.91
CA LYS A 115 12.67 -21.50 -1.47
C LYS A 115 12.41 -20.03 -1.12
N ASN A 116 11.86 -19.80 0.05
CA ASN A 116 11.74 -18.45 0.57
C ASN A 116 13.12 -17.83 0.76
N SER A 117 13.31 -16.61 0.28
CA SER A 117 14.54 -15.83 0.48
C SER A 117 14.54 -15.10 1.82
N VAL A 118 13.38 -14.98 2.47
CA VAL A 118 13.18 -14.37 3.78
C VAL A 118 12.53 -15.40 4.70
N ASP A 119 13.05 -15.54 5.91
CA ASP A 119 12.42 -16.37 6.96
C ASP A 119 11.29 -15.58 7.62
N MET A 120 10.09 -15.70 7.07
CA MET A 120 8.91 -14.99 7.52
C MET A 120 7.66 -15.89 7.45
N PRO A 121 6.69 -15.71 8.37
CA PRO A 121 5.40 -16.36 8.32
C PRO A 121 4.56 -15.98 7.09
N ASP A 122 3.63 -16.86 6.70
CA ASP A 122 2.70 -16.59 5.61
C ASP A 122 1.73 -15.43 5.94
N ALA A 123 1.31 -15.31 7.21
CA ALA A 123 0.51 -14.19 7.68
C ALA A 123 0.80 -13.91 9.17
N VAL A 124 0.73 -12.63 9.54
CA VAL A 124 0.78 -12.18 10.94
C VAL A 124 -0.32 -11.15 11.15
N LEU A 125 -1.11 -11.33 12.20
CA LEU A 125 -2.08 -10.36 12.70
C LEU A 125 -1.78 -10.08 14.17
N VAL A 126 -1.57 -8.82 14.50
CA VAL A 126 -1.34 -8.37 15.88
C VAL A 126 -2.49 -7.49 16.31
N PHE A 127 -3.21 -7.88 17.34
CA PHE A 127 -4.29 -7.10 17.95
C PHE A 127 -3.71 -6.20 19.04
N TYR A 128 -4.12 -4.93 19.00
CA TYR A 128 -3.62 -3.90 19.88
C TYR A 128 -4.71 -3.39 20.81
N ASP A 129 -4.34 -3.17 22.07
CA ASP A 129 -5.24 -2.62 23.08
C ASP A 129 -5.42 -1.10 22.95
N VAL A 130 -4.41 -0.43 22.40
CA VAL A 130 -4.41 1.03 22.24
C VAL A 130 -4.05 1.40 20.82
N PHE A 131 -4.79 2.36 20.25
CA PHE A 131 -4.48 2.97 18.96
C PHE A 131 -4.25 4.47 19.11
N LEU A 132 -3.23 4.97 18.46
CA LEU A 132 -3.01 6.39 18.21
C LEU A 132 -3.24 6.64 16.72
N ILE A 133 -4.18 7.54 16.41
CA ILE A 133 -4.69 7.75 15.05
C ILE A 133 -4.54 9.22 14.71
N GLU A 134 -3.90 9.51 13.59
CA GLU A 134 -3.81 10.85 13.03
C GLU A 134 -4.82 10.99 11.89
N ASP A 135 -5.66 12.01 11.94
CA ASP A 135 -6.35 12.53 10.77
C ASP A 135 -5.43 13.56 10.11
N THR A 136 -4.78 13.19 9.02
CA THR A 136 -3.79 14.04 8.34
C THR A 136 -4.42 15.26 7.69
N ARG A 137 -5.72 15.22 7.35
CA ARG A 137 -6.47 16.30 6.74
C ARG A 137 -6.89 17.34 7.78
N GLU A 138 -7.51 16.87 8.89
CA GLU A 138 -8.00 17.76 9.94
C GLU A 138 -6.90 18.18 10.92
N LYS A 139 -5.70 17.58 10.84
CA LYS A 139 -4.58 17.80 11.76
C LYS A 139 -4.98 17.55 13.21
N VAL A 140 -5.63 16.41 13.44
CA VAL A 140 -6.12 15.99 14.76
C VAL A 140 -5.57 14.62 15.11
N LEU A 141 -5.24 14.42 16.37
CA LEU A 141 -4.85 13.14 16.95
C LEU A 141 -5.97 12.57 17.81
N TYR A 142 -6.28 11.32 17.60
CA TYR A 142 -7.20 10.54 18.41
C TYR A 142 -6.45 9.40 19.10
N THR A 143 -6.82 9.09 20.32
CA THR A 143 -6.35 7.87 21.00
C THR A 143 -7.53 7.05 21.48
N VAL A 144 -7.44 5.74 21.28
CA VAL A 144 -8.45 4.76 21.67
C VAL A 144 -7.80 3.72 22.56
N ALA A 145 -8.41 3.40 23.71
CA ALA A 145 -7.98 2.31 24.59
C ALA A 145 -9.15 1.35 24.83
N ASN A 146 -8.93 0.05 24.58
CA ASN A 146 -9.99 -0.96 24.62
C ASN A 146 -10.13 -1.63 25.98
N GLY A 147 -9.06 -1.66 26.77
CA GLY A 147 -9.07 -2.24 28.12
C GLY A 147 -8.94 -3.76 28.15
N GLU A 148 -8.26 -4.33 27.15
CA GLU A 148 -7.99 -5.78 27.06
C GLU A 148 -6.79 -6.19 27.93
N SER A 149 -5.74 -5.38 27.94
CA SER A 149 -4.49 -5.67 28.66
C SER A 149 -4.11 -4.62 29.71
N VAL A 150 -4.61 -3.39 29.55
CA VAL A 150 -4.30 -2.25 30.42
C VAL A 150 -5.57 -1.47 30.72
N GLU A 151 -5.67 -0.92 31.94
CA GLU A 151 -6.78 -0.05 32.29
C GLU A 151 -6.82 1.18 31.34
N PRO A 152 -7.98 1.46 30.69
CA PRO A 152 -8.07 2.46 29.61
C PRO A 152 -7.64 3.86 30.02
N GLU A 153 -8.06 4.37 31.17
CA GLU A 153 -7.69 5.71 31.64
C GLU A 153 -6.17 5.85 31.84
N LYS A 154 -5.52 4.81 32.34
CA LYS A 154 -4.07 4.77 32.49
C LYS A 154 -3.37 4.73 31.13
N ALA A 155 -3.87 3.92 30.19
CA ALA A 155 -3.32 3.82 28.86
C ALA A 155 -3.41 5.16 28.10
N LEU A 156 -4.55 5.87 28.21
CA LEU A 156 -4.73 7.18 27.61
C LEU A 156 -3.79 8.21 28.22
N ALA A 157 -3.60 8.21 29.53
CA ALA A 157 -2.68 9.12 30.22
C ALA A 157 -1.22 8.90 29.76
N GLU A 158 -0.79 7.63 29.57
CA GLU A 158 0.53 7.31 29.03
C GLU A 158 0.73 7.85 27.61
N VAL A 159 -0.31 7.76 26.74
CA VAL A 159 -0.27 8.31 25.38
C VAL A 159 -0.22 9.84 25.39
N GLU A 160 -1.00 10.50 26.24
CA GLU A 160 -0.96 11.96 26.37
C GLU A 160 0.40 12.47 26.86
N GLU A 161 1.06 11.74 27.77
CA GLU A 161 2.41 12.07 28.20
C GLU A 161 3.43 11.90 27.07
N LEU A 162 3.31 10.82 26.29
CA LEU A 162 4.13 10.57 25.11
C LEU A 162 4.02 11.71 24.09
N VAL A 163 2.79 12.13 23.77
CA VAL A 163 2.54 13.22 22.80
C VAL A 163 3.07 14.55 23.32
N ARG A 164 2.86 14.87 24.61
CA ARG A 164 3.43 16.07 25.23
C ARG A 164 4.96 16.08 25.22
N GLY A 165 5.57 14.92 25.49
CA GLY A 165 7.03 14.77 25.42
C GLY A 165 7.57 15.01 24.02
N ALA A 166 6.91 14.47 22.99
CA ALA A 166 7.25 14.71 21.59
C ALA A 166 7.12 16.19 21.21
N ALA A 167 6.06 16.88 21.69
CA ALA A 167 5.83 18.30 21.47
C ALA A 167 6.93 19.20 22.07
N GLY A 168 7.41 18.85 23.27
CA GLY A 168 8.44 19.61 23.96
C GLY A 168 9.76 19.65 23.17
N LEU A 169 10.13 18.58 22.50
CA LEU A 169 11.35 18.53 21.66
C LEU A 169 11.16 19.23 20.31
N ALA A 170 9.98 19.18 19.73
CA ALA A 170 9.69 19.89 18.48
C ALA A 170 9.73 21.43 18.64
N GLY A 171 9.45 21.94 19.86
CA GLY A 171 9.53 23.37 20.18
C GLY A 171 10.94 23.92 20.33
N ASP A 172 11.92 23.08 20.67
CA ASP A 172 13.33 23.49 20.86
C ASP A 172 14.15 23.51 19.55
N ASP A 173 13.73 22.73 18.53
CA ASP A 173 14.48 22.58 17.27
C ASP A 173 13.87 23.28 16.04
N ALA A 174 12.63 23.79 16.10
CA ALA A 174 11.99 24.45 14.96
C ALA A 174 11.06 25.58 15.41
N GLY A 175 11.28 26.76 14.86
CA GLY A 175 10.27 27.83 14.85
C GLY A 175 9.06 27.46 13.99
N CYS A 176 8.42 26.35 14.29
CA CYS A 176 7.18 25.91 13.67
C CYS A 176 6.02 26.22 14.65
N ALA A 177 5.12 27.07 14.20
CA ALA A 177 3.96 27.48 14.98
C ALA A 177 3.10 26.24 15.33
N ILE A 178 3.00 25.95 16.61
CA ILE A 178 2.02 25.02 17.16
C ILE A 178 0.69 25.78 17.18
N GLU A 179 -0.21 25.50 16.25
CA GLU A 179 -1.59 25.97 16.35
C GLU A 179 -2.31 25.10 17.38
N ASN A 180 -2.64 25.68 18.53
CA ASN A 180 -3.51 25.05 19.50
C ASN A 180 -4.94 25.00 18.94
N VAL A 181 -5.38 23.83 18.53
CA VAL A 181 -6.78 23.58 18.19
C VAL A 181 -7.52 23.25 19.49
N ASN A 182 -8.24 24.23 19.99
CA ASN A 182 -9.05 24.13 21.21
C ASN A 182 -10.36 23.39 20.87
N THR A 183 -10.35 22.05 20.86
CA THR A 183 -11.58 21.25 20.75
C THR A 183 -11.67 20.27 21.92
N GLY A 184 -12.12 20.80 23.07
CA GLY A 184 -12.40 19.96 24.24
C GLY A 184 -13.69 19.16 24.08
N GLU A 185 -13.66 18.06 23.32
CA GLU A 185 -14.75 17.08 23.32
C GLU A 185 -14.23 15.72 23.78
N ALA A 186 -14.70 15.26 24.95
CA ALA A 186 -14.46 13.92 25.43
C ALA A 186 -15.68 13.05 25.14
N PHE A 187 -15.48 11.96 24.39
CA PHE A 187 -16.52 10.98 24.11
C PHE A 187 -16.40 9.81 25.09
N ARG A 188 -17.46 9.51 25.84
CA ARG A 188 -17.56 8.31 26.65
C ARG A 188 -18.59 7.38 26.04
N LEU A 189 -18.14 6.21 25.63
CA LEU A 189 -19.02 5.15 25.19
C LEU A 189 -19.57 4.43 26.44
N ARG A 190 -20.84 4.61 26.72
CA ARG A 190 -21.61 3.74 27.63
C ARG A 190 -22.49 2.83 26.79
N GLU A 191 -22.73 1.62 27.27
CA GLU A 191 -23.61 0.63 26.64
C GLU A 191 -24.73 1.28 25.80
N ASN A 192 -24.59 1.23 24.47
CA ASN A 192 -25.58 1.62 23.45
C ASN A 192 -26.06 3.07 23.37
N GLN A 193 -25.33 4.09 23.86
CA GLN A 193 -25.69 5.50 23.57
C GLN A 193 -24.48 6.43 23.49
N ILE A 194 -24.39 7.18 22.40
CA ILE A 194 -23.47 8.32 22.25
C ILE A 194 -24.12 9.53 22.92
N VAL A 195 -23.48 10.07 23.95
CA VAL A 195 -23.87 11.36 24.53
C VAL A 195 -22.86 12.41 24.09
N VAL A 196 -23.30 13.32 23.23
CA VAL A 196 -22.52 14.51 22.83
C VAL A 196 -22.86 15.65 23.76
N GLU A 197 -21.96 15.99 24.67
CA GLU A 197 -22.11 17.23 25.44
C GLU A 197 -21.47 18.39 24.67
N LYS A 198 -22.31 19.27 24.10
CA LYS A 198 -21.88 20.53 23.52
C LYS A 198 -21.84 21.60 24.60
N SER A 199 -20.66 22.11 24.93
CA SER A 199 -20.55 23.38 25.63
C SER A 199 -20.57 24.51 24.60
N GLY A 200 -21.65 25.30 24.63
CA GLY A 200 -21.87 26.37 23.68
C GLY A 200 -21.17 27.67 24.04
N SER A 201 -20.71 28.39 23.02
CA SER A 201 -20.89 29.85 22.98
C SER A 201 -20.82 30.31 21.52
N ARG A 202 -21.88 31.04 21.17
CA ARG A 202 -22.04 31.78 19.91
C ARG A 202 -21.09 33.00 19.89
N GLU A 203 -20.64 33.39 18.69
CA GLU A 203 -20.95 34.73 18.19
C GLU A 203 -20.65 34.90 16.71
N ASP A 204 -21.56 35.60 16.05
CA ASP A 204 -21.65 36.01 14.66
C ASP A 204 -20.53 36.96 14.23
N SER A 205 -20.14 36.90 12.96
CA SER A 205 -20.05 38.13 12.14
C SER A 205 -19.93 37.84 10.64
N THR A 206 -20.79 38.48 9.93
CA THR A 206 -21.02 38.60 8.49
C THR A 206 -20.03 39.51 7.77
N LEU A 207 -20.13 39.46 6.41
CA LEU A 207 -19.68 40.40 5.38
C LEU A 207 -18.31 40.12 4.74
N ALA A 208 -18.10 40.28 3.46
CA ALA A 208 -18.89 40.70 2.29
C ALA A 208 -18.06 40.46 1.02
N ASP A 209 -18.81 40.34 -0.06
CA ASP A 209 -18.42 40.36 -1.48
C ASP A 209 -17.28 41.29 -1.89
N ARG A 210 -16.51 40.84 -2.89
CA ARG A 210 -16.12 41.72 -4.02
C ARG A 210 -15.84 40.89 -5.27
N VAL A 211 -16.70 41.10 -6.25
CA VAL A 211 -16.59 40.88 -7.69
C VAL A 211 -15.64 41.93 -8.27
N CYS A 212 -14.82 41.57 -9.24
CA CYS A 212 -14.42 42.44 -10.32
C CYS A 212 -14.13 41.63 -11.58
N ASP A 213 -14.86 42.03 -12.59
CA ASP A 213 -14.88 41.60 -13.99
C ASP A 213 -13.73 42.19 -14.85
N GLU A 214 -13.68 41.61 -16.05
CA GLU A 214 -13.25 42.21 -17.36
C GLU A 214 -11.74 42.22 -17.69
N THR A 215 -11.26 41.98 -18.89
CA THR A 215 -11.77 41.68 -20.26
C THR A 215 -10.58 41.39 -21.17
N ASP A 216 -10.89 40.59 -22.21
CA ASP A 216 -10.39 40.58 -23.58
C ASP A 216 -8.97 41.04 -23.98
N SER A 217 -8.28 40.17 -24.72
CA SER A 217 -8.00 40.47 -26.13
C SER A 217 -7.38 39.28 -26.89
N MET A 218 -7.99 39.05 -28.08
CA MET A 218 -7.54 38.15 -29.16
C MET A 218 -6.24 38.62 -29.83
N ALA A 219 -5.46 37.66 -30.33
CA ALA A 219 -4.81 37.73 -31.62
C ALA A 219 -4.34 36.35 -32.11
N ASP A 220 -4.69 36.05 -33.33
CA ASP A 220 -4.58 34.82 -34.11
C ASP A 220 -3.26 34.79 -34.96
N PRO A 221 -3.04 33.74 -35.81
CA PRO A 221 -1.83 32.90 -35.79
C PRO A 221 -0.95 33.14 -37.04
N LYS A 222 0.14 32.42 -37.14
CA LYS A 222 0.86 31.83 -38.29
C LYS A 222 2.38 31.95 -38.18
N GLN A 223 3.07 30.84 -38.16
CA GLN A 223 3.91 30.42 -39.32
C GLN A 223 4.73 29.17 -38.96
N ALA A 224 4.57 28.20 -39.86
CA ALA A 224 5.39 27.01 -39.95
C ALA A 224 6.80 27.33 -40.47
N HIS A 225 7.80 26.60 -40.01
CA HIS A 225 8.94 26.22 -40.84
C HIS A 225 9.52 24.85 -40.39
N ALA A 226 9.59 23.97 -41.38
CA ALA A 226 10.28 22.69 -41.39
C ALA A 226 11.75 22.85 -41.76
N VAL A 227 12.64 22.03 -41.16
CA VAL A 227 13.93 21.63 -41.76
C VAL A 227 14.30 20.27 -41.12
N SER A 228 14.20 19.14 -41.87
CA SER A 228 15.23 18.32 -42.52
C SER A 228 16.44 18.02 -41.61
N GLY A 229 16.73 16.78 -41.22
CA GLY A 229 17.13 15.58 -41.97
C GLY A 229 18.65 15.53 -42.15
N ASN A 230 19.31 14.51 -41.56
CA ASN A 230 20.53 13.84 -42.06
C ASN A 230 20.93 12.79 -41.02
N ALA A 231 20.96 11.55 -41.36
CA ALA A 231 21.84 10.76 -42.25
C ALA A 231 22.88 9.94 -41.43
N TYR A 232 22.73 8.64 -41.54
CA TYR A 232 23.63 7.54 -41.13
C TYR A 232 25.05 7.70 -41.67
N THR A 233 26.04 7.28 -40.90
CA THR A 233 27.26 6.67 -41.46
C THR A 233 27.69 5.48 -40.63
N ASP A 234 27.76 4.31 -41.27
CA ASP A 234 28.43 3.09 -40.85
C ASP A 234 29.92 3.30 -40.60
N SER A 235 30.45 2.61 -39.60
CA SER A 235 31.81 2.09 -39.66
C SER A 235 31.94 0.83 -38.84
N GLU A 236 32.14 -0.27 -39.53
CA GLU A 236 32.60 -1.56 -39.01
C GLU A 236 33.93 -1.44 -38.28
N ASN A 237 34.07 -2.09 -37.14
CA ASN A 237 35.35 -2.69 -36.76
C ASN A 237 35.14 -3.93 -35.87
N ARG A 238 35.75 -5.05 -36.29
CA ARG A 238 35.81 -6.34 -35.60
C ARG A 238 36.94 -6.30 -34.55
N GLY A 239 36.74 -7.02 -33.44
CA GLY A 239 37.84 -7.36 -32.53
C GLY A 239 37.37 -7.99 -31.21
N ASP A 240 37.40 -9.30 -31.19
CA ASP A 240 37.69 -10.23 -30.08
C ASP A 240 37.26 -9.96 -28.63
N GLY A 241 36.40 -10.83 -28.19
CA GLY A 241 36.23 -11.58 -26.96
C GLY A 241 36.81 -11.08 -25.65
N LEU A 242 35.88 -10.70 -24.76
CA LEU A 242 35.92 -10.98 -23.31
C LEU A 242 34.47 -10.75 -22.82
N SER A 243 33.93 -11.68 -22.06
CA SER A 243 32.62 -11.57 -21.44
C SER A 243 32.66 -10.44 -20.39
N GLU A 244 32.33 -9.23 -20.80
CA GLU A 244 32.03 -8.14 -19.89
C GLU A 244 30.57 -8.25 -19.49
N GLU A 245 30.35 -8.53 -18.19
CA GLU A 245 29.07 -8.28 -17.53
C GLU A 245 28.69 -6.82 -17.81
N THR A 246 27.65 -6.61 -18.63
CA THR A 246 27.15 -5.28 -18.95
C THR A 246 26.61 -4.63 -17.68
N PRO A 247 27.13 -3.48 -17.26
CA PRO A 247 26.64 -2.79 -16.07
C PRO A 247 25.21 -2.33 -16.26
N ILE A 248 24.41 -2.42 -15.20
CA ILE A 248 23.06 -1.83 -15.13
C ILE A 248 23.17 -0.36 -15.56
N PRO A 249 22.53 0.06 -16.67
CA PRO A 249 22.64 1.45 -17.11
C PRO A 249 21.82 2.37 -16.19
N HIS A 250 22.45 3.42 -15.69
CA HIS A 250 21.93 4.74 -15.38
C HIS A 250 21.56 5.16 -13.97
N VAL A 251 21.67 4.35 -12.90
CA VAL A 251 21.79 4.93 -11.55
C VAL A 251 22.92 4.23 -10.83
N PHE A 252 24.07 4.88 -10.73
CA PHE A 252 25.19 4.39 -9.96
C PHE A 252 24.85 4.55 -8.47
N HIS A 253 24.77 3.44 -7.76
CA HIS A 253 24.57 3.37 -6.30
C HIS A 253 25.86 2.84 -5.64
N PRO A 254 26.85 3.70 -5.37
CA PRO A 254 28.20 3.27 -4.96
C PRO A 254 28.23 2.57 -3.60
N HIS A 255 27.24 2.77 -2.75
CA HIS A 255 27.17 2.20 -1.41
C HIS A 255 26.25 0.98 -1.29
N LEU A 256 25.58 0.60 -2.39
CA LEU A 256 24.70 -0.55 -2.43
C LEU A 256 25.37 -1.72 -3.14
N LYS A 257 25.24 -2.90 -2.55
CA LYS A 257 25.52 -4.16 -3.27
C LYS A 257 24.18 -4.82 -3.61
N ILE A 258 23.85 -4.82 -4.90
CA ILE A 258 22.58 -5.33 -5.42
C ILE A 258 22.83 -6.69 -6.08
N THR A 259 22.10 -7.71 -5.65
CA THR A 259 22.14 -9.06 -6.22
C THR A 259 20.72 -9.39 -6.73
N PRO A 260 20.48 -9.31 -8.04
CA PRO A 260 19.22 -9.72 -8.65
C PRO A 260 19.15 -11.26 -8.77
N ASP A 261 17.93 -11.80 -8.75
CA ASP A 261 17.69 -13.23 -9.03
C ASP A 261 17.62 -13.56 -10.53
N PHE A 262 17.51 -12.54 -11.37
CA PHE A 262 17.58 -12.64 -12.84
C PHE A 262 18.72 -11.80 -13.40
N THR A 263 19.41 -12.33 -14.42
CA THR A 263 20.16 -11.47 -15.33
C THR A 263 19.20 -10.73 -16.27
N HIS A 264 19.69 -9.72 -16.98
CA HIS A 264 18.90 -8.97 -17.98
C HIS A 264 18.32 -9.90 -19.06
N GLU A 265 19.15 -10.77 -19.62
CA GLU A 265 18.74 -11.68 -20.68
C GLU A 265 17.80 -12.79 -20.18
N ASP A 266 18.03 -13.33 -18.98
CA ASP A 266 17.14 -14.35 -18.39
C ASP A 266 15.74 -13.80 -18.14
N TYR A 267 15.63 -12.55 -17.64
CA TYR A 267 14.33 -11.91 -17.40
C TYR A 267 13.57 -11.67 -18.70
N LYS A 268 14.25 -11.19 -19.75
CA LYS A 268 13.67 -11.05 -21.11
C LYS A 268 13.23 -12.39 -21.68
N GLY A 269 14.02 -13.43 -21.47
CA GLY A 269 13.65 -14.80 -21.88
C GLY A 269 12.40 -15.32 -21.16
N ALA A 270 12.25 -15.00 -19.86
CA ALA A 270 11.06 -15.36 -19.11
C ALA A 270 9.82 -14.56 -19.57
N ILE A 271 9.98 -13.26 -19.87
CA ILE A 271 8.91 -12.45 -20.48
C ILE A 271 8.48 -13.01 -21.84
N ASP A 272 9.43 -13.33 -22.72
CA ASP A 272 9.13 -13.92 -24.03
C ASP A 272 8.36 -15.24 -23.88
N ARG A 273 8.78 -16.10 -22.95
CA ARG A 273 8.05 -17.35 -22.66
C ARG A 273 6.65 -17.10 -22.11
N MET A 274 6.45 -16.08 -21.27
CA MET A 274 5.12 -15.67 -20.78
C MET A 274 4.23 -15.19 -21.93
N ILE A 275 4.77 -14.40 -22.86
CA ILE A 275 4.07 -13.96 -24.08
C ILE A 275 3.64 -15.18 -24.92
N GLN A 276 4.48 -16.22 -25.02
CA GLN A 276 4.11 -17.46 -25.72
C GLN A 276 2.90 -18.14 -25.06
N TYR A 277 2.84 -18.23 -23.72
CA TYR A 277 1.65 -18.75 -23.00
C TYR A 277 0.40 -17.94 -23.28
N ILE A 278 0.53 -16.60 -23.43
CA ILE A 278 -0.60 -15.74 -23.80
C ILE A 278 -1.05 -16.02 -25.25
N ILE A 279 -0.14 -16.14 -26.19
CA ILE A 279 -0.43 -16.44 -27.60
C ILE A 279 -1.03 -17.84 -27.75
N GLU A 280 -0.57 -18.82 -26.99
CA GLU A 280 -1.09 -20.19 -26.93
C GLU A 280 -2.48 -20.27 -26.30
N GLY A 281 -2.91 -19.20 -25.58
CA GLY A 281 -4.24 -19.09 -24.99
C GLY A 281 -4.35 -19.68 -23.58
N ASP A 282 -3.23 -19.97 -22.90
CA ASP A 282 -3.23 -20.43 -21.52
C ASP A 282 -3.70 -19.34 -20.55
N ILE A 283 -3.26 -18.10 -20.78
CA ILE A 283 -3.58 -16.91 -19.98
C ILE A 283 -3.81 -15.70 -20.89
N TYR A 284 -4.43 -14.65 -20.37
CA TYR A 284 -4.61 -13.36 -21.06
C TYR A 284 -3.56 -12.32 -20.64
N ILE A 285 -3.19 -12.33 -19.37
CA ILE A 285 -2.23 -11.44 -18.73
C ILE A 285 -1.64 -12.13 -17.51
N ALA A 286 -0.36 -11.90 -17.22
CA ALA A 286 0.22 -12.25 -15.94
C ALA A 286 1.24 -11.20 -15.48
N ASN A 287 1.37 -11.03 -14.17
CA ASN A 287 2.36 -10.12 -13.59
C ASN A 287 3.68 -10.86 -13.38
N MET A 288 4.69 -10.56 -14.19
CA MET A 288 6.03 -11.13 -14.10
C MET A 288 6.91 -10.31 -13.19
N THR A 289 7.62 -10.98 -12.26
CA THR A 289 8.42 -10.28 -11.25
C THR A 289 9.82 -10.84 -11.10
N ARG A 290 10.69 -10.04 -10.48
CA ARG A 290 12.02 -10.45 -10.05
C ARG A 290 12.34 -9.87 -8.66
N GLN A 291 13.29 -10.50 -7.97
CA GLN A 291 13.71 -10.11 -6.65
C GLN A 291 15.11 -9.49 -6.67
N LEU A 292 15.30 -8.45 -5.87
CA LEU A 292 16.58 -7.81 -5.62
C LEU A 292 16.95 -7.99 -4.15
N ALA A 293 18.10 -8.61 -3.88
CA ALA A 293 18.70 -8.61 -2.55
C ALA A 293 19.72 -7.46 -2.48
N ILE A 294 19.58 -6.58 -1.49
CA ILE A 294 20.30 -5.30 -1.42
C ILE A 294 20.98 -5.17 -0.06
N GLU A 295 22.30 -5.15 -0.04
CA GLU A 295 23.08 -4.78 1.14
C GLU A 295 23.23 -3.25 1.16
N SER A 296 22.78 -2.60 2.24
CA SER A 296 22.85 -1.15 2.45
C SER A 296 23.39 -0.84 3.84
N PRO A 297 24.15 0.26 4.02
CA PRO A 297 24.60 0.70 5.33
C PRO A 297 23.49 1.32 6.17
N LYS A 298 22.36 1.71 5.58
CA LYS A 298 21.26 2.37 6.29
C LYS A 298 20.37 1.39 7.02
N ALA A 299 19.99 1.76 8.24
CA ALA A 299 19.00 1.03 9.02
C ALA A 299 17.57 1.17 8.42
N PRO A 300 16.67 0.19 8.60
CA PRO A 300 15.33 0.21 8.01
C PRO A 300 14.50 1.46 8.33
N TYR A 301 14.61 1.98 9.54
CA TYR A 301 13.91 3.20 9.89
C TYR A 301 14.44 4.45 9.16
N GLU A 302 15.73 4.52 8.88
CA GLU A 302 16.33 5.61 8.09
C GLU A 302 15.84 5.54 6.64
N VAL A 303 15.78 4.33 6.06
CA VAL A 303 15.21 4.09 4.74
C VAL A 303 13.74 4.51 4.71
N PHE A 304 12.94 4.11 5.71
CA PHE A 304 11.53 4.49 5.82
C PHE A 304 11.36 6.03 5.86
N ARG A 305 12.12 6.74 6.69
CA ARG A 305 12.06 8.20 6.78
C ARG A 305 12.36 8.88 5.45
N THR A 306 13.41 8.40 4.75
CA THR A 306 13.80 8.93 3.45
C THR A 306 12.73 8.66 2.40
N LEU A 307 12.23 7.42 2.35
CA LEU A 307 11.18 7.00 1.43
C LEU A 307 9.88 7.78 1.64
N ARG A 308 9.42 7.90 2.89
CA ARG A 308 8.24 8.67 3.27
C ARG A 308 8.29 10.13 2.80
N LYS A 309 9.47 10.75 2.92
CA LYS A 309 9.69 12.15 2.53
C LYS A 309 9.71 12.34 1.02
N ASN A 310 10.40 11.45 0.31
CA ASN A 310 10.68 11.61 -1.12
C ASN A 310 9.61 10.95 -2.01
N ASN A 311 8.92 9.95 -1.48
CA ASN A 311 7.89 9.18 -2.18
C ASN A 311 6.67 8.96 -1.28
N PRO A 312 5.95 10.03 -0.91
CA PRO A 312 4.75 9.91 -0.09
C PRO A 312 3.72 9.00 -0.74
N SER A 313 3.04 8.20 0.07
CA SER A 313 2.08 7.20 -0.40
C SER A 313 0.87 7.13 0.53
N PRO A 314 -0.32 6.71 0.02
CA PRO A 314 -1.53 6.58 0.84
C PRO A 314 -1.52 5.33 1.73
N PHE A 315 -0.75 4.30 1.38
CA PHE A 315 -0.71 3.00 2.08
C PHE A 315 0.72 2.60 2.44
N GLY A 316 1.49 3.54 2.97
CA GLY A 316 2.82 3.30 3.50
C GLY A 316 2.78 2.62 4.86
N GLY A 317 3.96 2.28 5.38
CA GLY A 317 4.05 1.75 6.74
C GLY A 317 5.44 1.27 7.12
N PHE A 318 5.60 1.10 8.43
CA PHE A 318 6.78 0.49 9.04
C PHE A 318 6.34 -0.58 10.04
N PHE A 319 6.79 -1.82 9.83
CA PHE A 319 6.49 -2.91 10.73
C PHE A 319 7.80 -3.53 11.24
N ASN A 320 7.81 -3.88 12.53
CA ASN A 320 8.92 -4.59 13.15
C ASN A 320 8.40 -5.84 13.86
N TYR A 321 8.76 -7.00 13.34
CA TYR A 321 8.37 -8.30 13.90
C TYR A 321 9.52 -9.01 14.64
N GLY A 322 10.59 -8.26 14.95
CA GLY A 322 11.78 -8.76 15.64
C GLY A 322 12.81 -9.31 14.66
N ASN A 323 12.57 -10.47 14.06
CA ASN A 323 13.49 -11.11 13.12
C ASN A 323 13.51 -10.49 11.73
N PHE A 324 12.47 -9.73 11.33
CA PHE A 324 12.44 -8.95 10.10
C PHE A 324 11.65 -7.65 10.28
N GLN A 325 11.92 -6.69 9.41
CA GLN A 325 11.25 -5.40 9.38
C GLN A 325 10.73 -5.10 7.96
N VAL A 326 9.62 -4.36 7.87
CA VAL A 326 9.00 -4.00 6.60
C VAL A 326 9.00 -2.50 6.44
N VAL A 327 9.49 -2.03 5.28
CA VAL A 327 9.49 -0.63 4.87
C VAL A 327 8.64 -0.49 3.62
N ALA A 328 7.50 0.18 3.72
CA ALA A 328 6.49 0.23 2.67
C ALA A 328 6.12 1.64 2.26
N ALA A 329 5.93 1.85 0.94
CA ALA A 329 5.36 3.04 0.32
C ALA A 329 4.39 2.64 -0.80
N SER A 330 3.42 1.78 -0.48
CA SER A 330 2.47 1.28 -1.47
C SER A 330 1.48 2.36 -1.91
N PRO A 331 1.23 2.49 -3.22
CA PRO A 331 0.22 3.40 -3.75
C PRO A 331 -1.16 2.75 -3.93
N GLU A 332 -1.28 1.41 -3.88
CA GLU A 332 -2.44 0.68 -4.36
C GLU A 332 -3.24 0.04 -3.22
N ARG A 333 -4.57 0.27 -3.23
CA ARG A 333 -5.50 -0.42 -2.35
C ARG A 333 -5.86 -1.77 -2.96
N PHE A 334 -5.84 -2.81 -2.12
CA PHE A 334 -6.36 -4.11 -2.48
C PHE A 334 -7.86 -4.20 -2.18
N LEU A 335 -8.24 -4.12 -0.91
CA LEU A 335 -9.62 -4.26 -0.44
C LEU A 335 -9.90 -3.29 0.69
N LYS A 336 -11.05 -2.64 0.62
CA LYS A 336 -11.62 -1.89 1.75
C LYS A 336 -13.02 -2.42 2.01
N VAL A 337 -13.33 -2.62 3.29
CA VAL A 337 -14.70 -2.84 3.76
C VAL A 337 -15.03 -1.76 4.78
N LYS A 338 -16.16 -1.11 4.59
CA LYS A 338 -16.75 -0.19 5.55
C LYS A 338 -18.26 -0.44 5.62
N ASP A 339 -18.76 -0.77 6.81
CA ASP A 339 -20.18 -1.05 7.04
C ASP A 339 -20.74 -2.11 6.06
N HIS A 340 -20.04 -3.22 5.88
CA HIS A 340 -20.28 -4.28 4.91
C HIS A 340 -20.11 -3.89 3.43
N HIS A 341 -19.88 -2.63 3.09
CA HIS A 341 -19.64 -2.21 1.72
C HIS A 341 -18.17 -2.46 1.34
N ILE A 342 -17.95 -3.22 0.27
CA ILE A 342 -16.65 -3.61 -0.26
C ILE A 342 -16.26 -2.67 -1.39
N VAL A 343 -15.02 -2.22 -1.40
CA VAL A 343 -14.42 -1.47 -2.52
C VAL A 343 -13.06 -2.07 -2.85
N THR A 344 -12.83 -2.34 -4.12
CA THR A 344 -11.49 -2.61 -4.68
C THR A 344 -11.21 -1.62 -5.81
N ARG A 345 -9.94 -1.18 -5.91
CA ARG A 345 -9.58 -0.08 -6.82
C ARG A 345 -8.28 -0.39 -7.57
N PRO A 346 -8.35 -1.25 -8.59
CA PRO A 346 -7.20 -1.59 -9.40
C PRO A 346 -6.69 -0.40 -10.21
N ILE A 347 -5.37 -0.33 -10.34
CA ILE A 347 -4.64 0.68 -11.10
C ILE A 347 -3.89 -0.02 -12.24
N LYS A 348 -4.05 0.47 -13.46
CA LYS A 348 -3.21 0.15 -14.62
C LYS A 348 -2.97 1.41 -15.43
N GLY A 349 -1.83 1.45 -16.11
CA GLY A 349 -1.45 2.65 -16.83
C GLY A 349 -1.02 3.80 -15.91
N THR A 350 0.15 4.33 -16.18
CA THR A 350 0.70 5.48 -15.46
C THR A 350 1.42 6.38 -16.45
N ARG A 351 1.20 7.69 -16.33
CA ARG A 351 1.98 8.71 -17.04
C ARG A 351 2.52 9.71 -16.04
N LYS A 352 3.72 10.22 -16.29
CA LYS A 352 4.27 11.33 -15.49
C LYS A 352 3.45 12.61 -15.70
N ARG A 353 3.54 13.54 -14.76
CA ARG A 353 3.03 14.90 -14.97
C ARG A 353 3.90 15.63 -15.99
N GLY A 354 3.28 16.50 -16.78
CA GLY A 354 3.97 17.38 -17.70
C GLY A 354 4.70 18.53 -16.97
N GLU A 355 5.77 19.04 -17.59
CA GLU A 355 6.49 20.21 -17.08
C GLU A 355 5.73 21.51 -17.37
N THR A 356 4.86 21.50 -18.38
CA THR A 356 3.97 22.59 -18.74
C THR A 356 2.51 22.12 -18.75
N PRO A 357 1.52 23.04 -18.61
CA PRO A 357 0.10 22.68 -18.68
C PRO A 357 -0.29 21.97 -19.98
N GLU A 358 0.35 22.34 -21.09
CA GLU A 358 0.10 21.75 -22.41
C GLU A 358 0.64 20.31 -22.49
N GLU A 359 1.85 20.07 -22.00
CA GLU A 359 2.43 18.72 -21.90
C GLU A 359 1.63 17.85 -20.94
N ASP A 360 1.20 18.42 -19.81
CA ASP A 360 0.38 17.75 -18.81
C ASP A 360 -0.95 17.25 -19.40
N ALA A 361 -1.64 18.14 -20.13
CA ALA A 361 -2.88 17.80 -20.83
C ALA A 361 -2.67 16.73 -21.92
N LEU A 362 -1.53 16.77 -22.63
CA LEU A 362 -1.18 15.77 -23.65
C LEU A 362 -0.96 14.38 -23.03
N LEU A 363 -0.16 14.29 -21.96
CA LEU A 363 0.14 13.03 -21.26
C LEU A 363 -1.12 12.43 -20.64
N ARG A 364 -2.01 13.26 -20.09
CA ARG A 364 -3.32 12.82 -19.61
C ARG A 364 -4.17 12.25 -20.76
N ALA A 365 -4.28 12.97 -21.87
CA ALA A 365 -5.05 12.52 -23.03
C ALA A 365 -4.46 11.24 -23.65
N GLU A 366 -3.14 11.08 -23.65
CA GLU A 366 -2.48 9.85 -24.08
C GLU A 366 -2.91 8.66 -23.22
N LEU A 367 -2.92 8.83 -21.88
CA LEU A 367 -3.38 7.78 -20.97
C LEU A 367 -4.86 7.46 -21.17
N GLU A 368 -5.71 8.49 -21.30
CA GLU A 368 -7.14 8.33 -21.59
C GLU A 368 -7.43 7.63 -22.93
N ALA A 369 -6.55 7.76 -23.91
CA ALA A 369 -6.68 7.14 -25.22
C ALA A 369 -6.01 5.76 -25.34
N SER A 370 -5.23 5.34 -24.33
CA SER A 370 -4.46 4.09 -24.39
C SER A 370 -5.34 2.86 -24.35
N GLU A 371 -5.54 2.21 -25.50
CA GLU A 371 -6.32 0.97 -25.59
C GLU A 371 -5.61 -0.21 -24.88
N LYS A 372 -4.27 -0.24 -24.84
CA LYS A 372 -3.49 -1.21 -24.08
C LYS A 372 -3.83 -1.12 -22.60
N ASP A 373 -3.65 0.07 -21.98
CA ASP A 373 -3.87 0.27 -20.55
C ASP A 373 -5.34 -0.03 -20.15
N LYS A 374 -6.32 0.34 -21.01
CA LYS A 374 -7.73 0.02 -20.81
C LYS A 374 -8.02 -1.48 -20.88
N SER A 375 -7.44 -2.17 -21.85
CA SER A 375 -7.63 -3.61 -22.01
C SER A 375 -7.08 -4.38 -20.82
N GLU A 376 -5.89 -4.02 -20.34
CA GLU A 376 -5.29 -4.60 -19.14
C GLU A 376 -6.17 -4.34 -17.91
N LEU A 377 -6.62 -3.10 -17.71
CA LEU A 377 -7.47 -2.73 -16.58
C LEU A 377 -8.82 -3.47 -16.63
N LEU A 378 -9.42 -3.61 -17.80
CA LEU A 378 -10.69 -4.33 -17.98
C LEU A 378 -10.60 -5.79 -17.56
N MET A 379 -9.50 -6.48 -17.91
CA MET A 379 -9.27 -7.87 -17.50
C MET A 379 -9.20 -8.00 -15.98
N ILE A 380 -8.52 -7.06 -15.31
CA ILE A 380 -8.40 -7.05 -13.84
C ILE A 380 -9.77 -6.73 -13.20
N VAL A 381 -10.50 -5.76 -13.72
CA VAL A 381 -11.86 -5.43 -13.26
C VAL A 381 -12.78 -6.66 -13.32
N ASP A 382 -12.73 -7.44 -14.40
CA ASP A 382 -13.56 -8.63 -14.53
C ASP A 382 -13.16 -9.73 -13.55
N LEU A 383 -11.85 -9.90 -13.32
CA LEU A 383 -11.33 -10.83 -12.32
C LEU A 383 -11.79 -10.44 -10.90
N GLU A 384 -11.66 -9.16 -10.53
CA GLU A 384 -12.10 -8.67 -9.21
C GLU A 384 -13.62 -8.74 -9.03
N ARG A 385 -14.41 -8.45 -10.06
CA ARG A 385 -15.84 -8.69 -10.05
C ARG A 385 -16.17 -10.16 -9.77
N ASN A 386 -15.46 -11.08 -10.40
CA ASN A 386 -15.64 -12.52 -10.16
C ASN A 386 -15.33 -12.89 -8.71
N ASP A 387 -14.24 -12.38 -8.16
CA ASP A 387 -13.83 -12.64 -6.78
C ASP A 387 -14.87 -12.09 -5.78
N LEU A 388 -15.30 -10.84 -5.96
CA LEU A 388 -16.31 -10.22 -5.09
C LEU A 388 -17.67 -10.92 -5.18
N ASN A 389 -18.10 -11.39 -6.35
CA ASN A 389 -19.38 -12.10 -6.50
C ASN A 389 -19.49 -13.37 -5.65
N ARG A 390 -18.39 -14.00 -5.28
CA ARG A 390 -18.37 -15.20 -4.43
C ARG A 390 -18.90 -14.92 -3.02
N VAL A 391 -18.66 -13.72 -2.50
CA VAL A 391 -18.92 -13.33 -1.10
C VAL A 391 -19.94 -12.20 -0.95
N SER A 392 -20.31 -11.55 -2.04
CA SER A 392 -21.24 -10.42 -2.01
C SER A 392 -22.70 -10.86 -2.13
N VAL A 393 -23.59 -10.00 -1.65
CA VAL A 393 -25.03 -10.11 -1.85
C VAL A 393 -25.32 -10.18 -3.37
N PRO A 394 -26.11 -11.14 -3.84
CA PRO A 394 -26.38 -11.28 -5.28
C PRO A 394 -26.90 -9.99 -5.91
N GLY A 395 -26.25 -9.54 -6.97
CA GLY A 395 -26.60 -8.31 -7.71
C GLY A 395 -26.07 -7.02 -7.12
N SER A 396 -25.31 -7.04 -6.01
CA SER A 396 -24.67 -5.85 -5.43
C SER A 396 -23.37 -5.48 -6.13
N VAL A 397 -22.66 -6.45 -6.74
CA VAL A 397 -21.36 -6.18 -7.39
C VAL A 397 -21.55 -5.32 -8.63
N LYS A 398 -20.89 -4.16 -8.65
CA LYS A 398 -20.96 -3.15 -9.71
C LYS A 398 -19.58 -2.57 -9.99
N VAL A 399 -19.38 -2.12 -11.23
CA VAL A 399 -18.27 -1.24 -11.61
C VAL A 399 -18.84 0.17 -11.54
N THR A 400 -18.42 0.95 -10.56
CA THR A 400 -18.93 2.30 -10.32
C THR A 400 -18.13 3.35 -11.06
N GLU A 401 -16.83 3.07 -11.30
CA GLU A 401 -15.97 3.83 -12.17
C GLU A 401 -15.21 2.89 -13.10
N LEU A 402 -15.16 3.22 -14.38
CA LEU A 402 -14.42 2.46 -15.38
C LEU A 402 -13.54 3.42 -16.19
N PHE A 403 -12.23 3.18 -16.20
CA PHE A 403 -11.23 3.96 -16.93
C PHE A 403 -11.18 5.44 -16.53
N ALA A 404 -11.34 5.75 -15.25
CA ALA A 404 -11.15 7.10 -14.75
C ALA A 404 -9.65 7.43 -14.64
N VAL A 405 -9.27 8.68 -14.97
CA VAL A 405 -7.92 9.16 -14.75
C VAL A 405 -7.85 9.95 -13.46
N GLU A 406 -7.04 9.48 -12.51
CA GLU A 406 -6.72 10.20 -11.29
C GLU A 406 -5.43 10.99 -11.44
N GLU A 407 -5.45 12.22 -10.93
CA GLU A 407 -4.33 13.14 -10.94
C GLU A 407 -3.63 13.14 -9.58
N TYR A 408 -2.35 12.80 -9.60
CA TYR A 408 -1.46 12.91 -8.45
C TYR A 408 -0.41 13.99 -8.70
N ALA A 409 0.31 14.38 -7.67
CA ALA A 409 1.32 15.43 -7.77
C ALA A 409 2.42 15.13 -8.81
N THR A 410 2.73 13.84 -9.01
CA THR A 410 3.84 13.41 -9.88
C THR A 410 3.42 12.55 -11.07
N VAL A 411 2.20 11.99 -11.04
CA VAL A 411 1.72 11.05 -12.05
C VAL A 411 0.22 11.16 -12.28
N PHE A 412 -0.23 10.66 -13.43
CA PHE A 412 -1.61 10.26 -13.72
C PHE A 412 -1.72 8.75 -13.61
N HIS A 413 -2.82 8.26 -13.05
CA HIS A 413 -3.18 6.84 -13.02
C HIS A 413 -4.51 6.60 -13.72
N LEU A 414 -4.59 5.51 -14.49
CA LEU A 414 -5.84 4.99 -15.00
C LEU A 414 -6.38 3.97 -13.99
N ILE A 415 -7.59 4.22 -13.47
CA ILE A 415 -8.19 3.44 -12.40
C ILE A 415 -9.59 2.95 -12.77
N SER A 416 -10.05 1.95 -12.04
CA SER A 416 -11.45 1.54 -12.00
C SER A 416 -11.86 1.24 -10.56
N ASN A 417 -13.17 1.36 -10.26
CA ASN A 417 -13.75 0.95 -8.99
C ASN A 417 -14.70 -0.24 -9.20
N VAL A 418 -14.50 -1.27 -8.39
CA VAL A 418 -15.45 -2.38 -8.27
C VAL A 418 -15.96 -2.43 -6.84
N GLU A 419 -17.25 -2.40 -6.66
CA GLU A 419 -17.92 -2.33 -5.37
C GLU A 419 -18.91 -3.46 -5.21
N GLY A 420 -19.23 -3.84 -3.97
CA GLY A 420 -20.22 -4.83 -3.64
C GLY A 420 -20.56 -4.80 -2.16
N ASP A 421 -21.60 -5.50 -1.75
CA ASP A 421 -22.00 -5.59 -0.35
C ASP A 421 -21.71 -6.99 0.18
N LEU A 422 -20.85 -7.10 1.20
CA LEU A 422 -20.50 -8.37 1.86
C LEU A 422 -21.77 -8.99 2.47
N LYS A 423 -21.98 -10.29 2.22
CA LYS A 423 -23.09 -11.01 2.84
C LYS A 423 -23.04 -10.90 4.37
N PRO A 424 -24.17 -10.67 5.06
CA PRO A 424 -24.20 -10.40 6.50
C PRO A 424 -23.62 -11.52 7.38
N GLU A 425 -23.67 -12.77 6.91
CA GLU A 425 -23.14 -13.93 7.62
C GLU A 425 -21.62 -14.11 7.46
N LEU A 426 -21.02 -13.43 6.48
CA LEU A 426 -19.58 -13.50 6.18
C LEU A 426 -18.78 -12.42 6.91
N THR A 427 -17.50 -12.68 7.06
CA THR A 427 -16.52 -11.76 7.65
C THR A 427 -15.54 -11.28 6.59
N VAL A 428 -14.73 -10.27 6.94
CA VAL A 428 -13.61 -9.83 6.09
C VAL A 428 -12.61 -10.96 5.82
N MET A 429 -12.51 -11.97 6.70
CA MET A 429 -11.65 -13.14 6.45
C MET A 429 -12.19 -13.98 5.28
N ASP A 430 -13.51 -14.15 5.16
CA ASP A 430 -14.12 -14.85 4.03
C ASP A 430 -13.89 -14.09 2.71
N LEU A 431 -13.91 -12.74 2.74
CA LEU A 431 -13.58 -11.91 1.60
C LEU A 431 -12.11 -12.05 1.18
N ILE A 432 -11.18 -12.02 2.17
CA ILE A 432 -9.75 -12.24 1.90
C ILE A 432 -9.56 -13.61 1.26
N GLU A 433 -10.16 -14.64 1.79
CA GLU A 433 -10.07 -15.99 1.20
C GLU A 433 -10.64 -16.08 -0.21
N ALA A 434 -11.64 -15.29 -0.56
CA ALA A 434 -12.22 -15.28 -1.89
C ALA A 434 -11.39 -14.51 -2.92
N ALA A 435 -10.76 -13.40 -2.52
CA ALA A 435 -10.12 -12.45 -3.43
C ALA A 435 -8.59 -12.58 -3.49
N PHE A 436 -7.95 -13.11 -2.43
CA PHE A 436 -6.49 -13.15 -2.32
C PHE A 436 -5.86 -14.36 -3.03
N PRO A 437 -4.68 -14.20 -3.70
CA PRO A 437 -3.99 -12.93 -3.94
C PRO A 437 -4.69 -12.06 -4.98
N GLY A 438 -4.42 -10.75 -4.94
CA GLY A 438 -5.09 -9.76 -5.79
C GLY A 438 -4.94 -10.04 -7.29
N GLY A 439 -5.94 -9.66 -8.06
CA GLY A 439 -5.95 -9.84 -9.51
C GLY A 439 -4.87 -9.03 -10.23
N SER A 440 -4.65 -7.79 -9.79
CA SER A 440 -3.72 -6.84 -10.42
C SER A 440 -2.26 -7.29 -10.39
N ILE A 441 -1.92 -8.20 -9.45
CA ILE A 441 -0.54 -8.70 -9.23
C ILE A 441 -0.38 -10.20 -9.53
N THR A 442 -1.41 -10.86 -10.03
CA THR A 442 -1.38 -12.26 -10.48
C THR A 442 -1.60 -12.34 -11.99
N GLY A 443 -2.82 -12.52 -12.43
CA GLY A 443 -3.17 -12.58 -13.84
C GLY A 443 -4.52 -13.27 -14.07
N ALA A 444 -4.90 -13.43 -15.32
CA ALA A 444 -6.18 -14.01 -15.71
C ALA A 444 -5.99 -15.13 -16.77
N PRO A 445 -6.57 -16.32 -16.55
CA PRO A 445 -7.25 -16.83 -15.35
C PRO A 445 -6.28 -16.98 -14.17
N LYS A 446 -6.72 -16.61 -12.94
CA LYS A 446 -5.85 -16.46 -11.75
C LYS A 446 -4.99 -17.68 -11.46
N LEU A 447 -5.61 -18.86 -11.32
CA LEU A 447 -4.90 -20.09 -10.96
C LEU A 447 -3.81 -20.45 -11.98
N ARG A 448 -4.16 -20.42 -13.29
CA ARG A 448 -3.20 -20.74 -14.36
C ARG A 448 -2.07 -19.72 -14.43
N ALA A 449 -2.38 -18.44 -14.25
CA ALA A 449 -1.35 -17.40 -14.16
C ALA A 449 -0.38 -17.64 -12.98
N MET A 450 -0.88 -18.03 -11.82
CA MET A 450 -0.04 -18.35 -10.66
C MET A 450 0.87 -19.56 -10.88
N GLU A 451 0.40 -20.60 -11.60
CA GLU A 451 1.22 -21.75 -11.98
C GLU A 451 2.37 -21.34 -12.93
N ILE A 452 2.06 -20.50 -13.94
CA ILE A 452 3.05 -20.00 -14.90
C ILE A 452 4.05 -19.06 -14.23
N ILE A 453 3.58 -18.20 -13.32
CA ILE A 453 4.44 -17.34 -12.49
C ILE A 453 5.45 -18.19 -11.71
N ASP A 454 5.01 -19.25 -11.01
CA ASP A 454 5.92 -20.15 -10.28
C ASP A 454 6.88 -20.89 -11.23
N GLU A 455 6.48 -21.14 -12.47
CA GLU A 455 7.33 -21.76 -13.47
C GLU A 455 8.45 -20.85 -13.96
N LEU A 456 8.15 -19.58 -14.17
CA LEU A 456 9.03 -18.64 -14.86
C LEU A 456 9.85 -17.76 -13.92
N GLU A 457 9.35 -17.42 -12.73
CA GLU A 457 10.11 -16.67 -11.74
C GLU A 457 11.23 -17.52 -11.12
N HIS A 458 12.32 -16.90 -10.66
CA HIS A 458 13.48 -17.58 -10.11
C HIS A 458 13.47 -17.68 -8.58
N SER A 459 12.56 -17.00 -7.90
CA SER A 459 12.47 -16.98 -6.44
C SER A 459 11.04 -16.80 -5.96
N SER A 460 10.78 -17.13 -4.68
CA SER A 460 9.51 -16.86 -4.03
C SER A 460 9.30 -15.35 -3.85
N ARG A 461 8.06 -14.90 -3.98
CA ARG A 461 7.70 -13.49 -3.80
C ARG A 461 7.70 -13.05 -2.32
N ASN A 462 7.57 -13.97 -1.39
CA ASN A 462 7.45 -13.71 0.05
C ASN A 462 6.31 -12.72 0.34
N LEU A 463 6.63 -11.55 0.96
CA LEU A 463 5.64 -10.50 1.23
C LEU A 463 5.27 -9.70 -0.03
N TYR A 464 6.17 -9.57 -0.99
CA TYR A 464 5.93 -8.82 -2.22
C TYR A 464 4.69 -9.36 -2.95
N THR A 465 3.83 -8.46 -3.42
CA THR A 465 2.51 -8.78 -3.99
C THR A 465 1.52 -9.46 -3.02
N GLY A 466 1.84 -9.45 -1.72
CA GLY A 466 0.90 -9.73 -0.66
C GLY A 466 0.03 -8.52 -0.30
N SER A 467 -0.44 -8.47 0.94
CA SER A 467 -1.26 -7.37 1.43
C SER A 467 -0.94 -7.03 2.88
N MET A 468 -0.97 -5.75 3.23
CA MET A 468 -0.80 -5.21 4.57
C MET A 468 -1.93 -4.24 4.89
N GLY A 469 -2.29 -4.14 6.17
CA GLY A 469 -3.30 -3.21 6.63
C GLY A 469 -3.93 -3.63 7.95
N TYR A 470 -5.21 -3.34 8.13
CA TYR A 470 -5.91 -3.66 9.36
C TYR A 470 -7.21 -4.45 9.14
N LEU A 471 -7.57 -5.24 10.14
CA LEU A 471 -8.86 -5.89 10.32
C LEU A 471 -9.50 -5.36 11.60
N SER A 472 -10.63 -4.66 11.48
CA SER A 472 -11.35 -4.11 12.63
C SER A 472 -12.32 -5.12 13.23
N LEU A 473 -12.51 -5.05 14.54
CA LEU A 473 -13.57 -5.80 15.24
C LEU A 473 -14.98 -5.27 14.89
N SER A 474 -15.10 -4.11 14.22
CA SER A 474 -16.38 -3.66 13.64
C SER A 474 -16.81 -4.46 12.40
N GLY A 475 -15.88 -5.23 11.81
CA GLY A 475 -16.08 -5.92 10.54
C GLY A 475 -15.53 -5.13 9.34
N ASP A 476 -14.89 -4.00 9.57
CA ASP A 476 -14.24 -3.19 8.55
C ASP A 476 -12.81 -3.66 8.29
N CYS A 477 -12.24 -3.33 7.15
CA CYS A 477 -10.81 -3.47 6.85
C CYS A 477 -10.35 -2.45 5.82
N ASP A 478 -9.04 -2.19 5.77
CA ASP A 478 -8.38 -1.54 4.64
C ASP A 478 -7.02 -2.19 4.44
N LEU A 479 -6.84 -2.79 3.28
CA LEU A 479 -5.69 -3.61 2.90
C LEU A 479 -5.09 -3.08 1.60
N ASN A 480 -3.78 -2.94 1.55
CA ASN A 480 -3.04 -2.54 0.35
C ASN A 480 -2.57 -3.74 -0.48
N ILE A 481 -2.05 -3.48 -1.68
CA ILE A 481 -1.15 -4.39 -2.39
C ILE A 481 0.28 -4.09 -1.97
N VAL A 482 1.04 -5.10 -1.56
CA VAL A 482 2.44 -4.91 -1.16
C VAL A 482 3.34 -4.80 -2.39
N ILE A 483 3.47 -3.58 -2.88
CA ILE A 483 4.42 -3.13 -3.93
C ILE A 483 5.19 -1.91 -3.40
N ARG A 484 6.30 -1.55 -4.02
CA ARG A 484 7.16 -0.45 -3.51
C ARG A 484 7.53 -0.64 -2.04
N THR A 485 7.83 -1.88 -1.67
CA THR A 485 8.03 -2.32 -0.30
C THR A 485 9.27 -3.20 -0.23
N ALA A 486 10.09 -3.01 0.79
CA ALA A 486 11.24 -3.85 1.07
C ALA A 486 11.08 -4.55 2.42
N VAL A 487 11.50 -5.81 2.50
CA VAL A 487 11.64 -6.58 3.74
C VAL A 487 13.11 -6.64 4.11
N TYR A 488 13.45 -6.20 5.32
CA TYR A 488 14.81 -6.25 5.84
C TYR A 488 14.98 -7.41 6.80
N GLN A 489 15.97 -8.24 6.56
CA GLN A 489 16.36 -9.34 7.44
C GLN A 489 17.87 -9.57 7.34
N ASP A 490 18.54 -9.76 8.47
CA ASP A 490 19.96 -10.14 8.56
C ASP A 490 20.92 -9.27 7.75
N GLY A 491 20.67 -7.96 7.67
CA GLY A 491 21.54 -7.02 6.95
C GLY A 491 21.20 -6.83 5.48
N VAL A 492 20.15 -7.50 4.97
CA VAL A 492 19.77 -7.49 3.56
C VAL A 492 18.33 -6.99 3.40
N TYR A 493 18.10 -6.09 2.45
CA TYR A 493 16.77 -5.71 1.98
C TYR A 493 16.36 -6.60 0.81
N HIS A 494 15.19 -7.18 0.90
CA HIS A 494 14.56 -7.95 -0.17
C HIS A 494 13.47 -7.11 -0.81
N LEU A 495 13.62 -6.81 -2.09
CA LEU A 495 12.73 -5.95 -2.86
C LEU A 495 12.24 -6.67 -4.09
N GLY A 496 10.92 -6.88 -4.19
CA GLY A 496 10.29 -7.37 -5.41
C GLY A 496 9.92 -6.23 -6.37
N VAL A 497 10.11 -6.44 -7.67
CA VAL A 497 9.70 -5.54 -8.75
C VAL A 497 9.22 -6.33 -9.95
N GLY A 498 8.25 -5.78 -10.70
CA GLY A 498 7.70 -6.47 -11.86
C GLY A 498 6.62 -5.65 -12.56
N GLY A 499 6.03 -6.21 -13.61
CA GLY A 499 4.98 -5.59 -14.41
C GLY A 499 4.00 -6.60 -14.98
N GLY A 500 2.86 -6.11 -15.49
CA GLY A 500 1.87 -6.92 -16.19
C GLY A 500 2.33 -7.20 -17.62
N ILE A 501 2.42 -8.45 -17.98
CA ILE A 501 2.84 -8.90 -19.32
C ILE A 501 1.61 -9.25 -20.14
N THR A 502 1.54 -8.69 -21.34
CA THR A 502 0.52 -8.96 -22.36
C THR A 502 1.19 -9.42 -23.66
N CYS A 503 0.40 -9.79 -24.66
CA CYS A 503 0.94 -10.17 -25.98
C CYS A 503 1.62 -8.98 -26.72
N GLU A 504 1.39 -7.75 -26.28
CA GLU A 504 1.97 -6.53 -26.86
C GLU A 504 3.18 -5.99 -26.06
N SER A 505 3.60 -6.69 -25.00
CA SER A 505 4.72 -6.27 -24.16
C SER A 505 6.06 -6.32 -24.93
N ASP A 506 6.84 -5.24 -24.82
CA ASP A 506 8.20 -5.15 -25.32
C ASP A 506 9.18 -5.61 -24.24
N LEU A 507 10.07 -6.53 -24.59
CA LEU A 507 10.96 -7.21 -23.63
C LEU A 507 11.91 -6.24 -22.90
N GLU A 508 12.44 -5.25 -23.61
CA GLU A 508 13.37 -4.28 -23.03
C GLU A 508 12.62 -3.28 -22.14
N PHE A 509 11.47 -2.80 -22.61
CA PHE A 509 10.63 -1.89 -21.85
C PHE A 509 10.19 -2.50 -20.50
N GLU A 510 9.74 -3.77 -20.50
CA GLU A 510 9.32 -4.45 -19.28
C GLU A 510 10.49 -4.65 -18.28
N TYR A 511 11.69 -4.90 -18.78
CA TYR A 511 12.88 -4.95 -17.92
C TYR A 511 13.20 -3.58 -17.32
N GLU A 512 13.24 -2.53 -18.13
CA GLU A 512 13.50 -1.16 -17.68
C GLU A 512 12.44 -0.66 -16.70
N GLU A 513 11.18 -1.06 -16.89
CA GLU A 513 10.10 -0.73 -15.97
C GLU A 513 10.38 -1.26 -14.55
N THR A 514 10.97 -2.45 -14.42
CA THR A 514 11.38 -2.99 -13.10
C THR A 514 12.41 -2.09 -12.42
N LEU A 515 13.36 -1.54 -13.16
CA LEU A 515 14.38 -0.61 -12.64
C LEU A 515 13.74 0.70 -12.17
N GLN A 516 12.79 1.24 -12.94
CA GLN A 516 12.04 2.44 -12.56
C GLN A 516 11.23 2.22 -11.28
N LYS A 517 10.62 1.05 -11.12
CA LYS A 517 9.86 0.68 -9.91
C LYS A 517 10.74 0.49 -8.67
N ALA A 518 12.01 0.06 -8.85
CA ALA A 518 12.99 -0.06 -7.76
C ALA A 518 13.57 1.29 -7.32
N LYS A 519 13.63 2.27 -8.23
CA LYS A 519 14.41 3.51 -8.09
C LYS A 519 14.23 4.23 -6.75
N ALA A 520 12.99 4.43 -6.32
CA ALA A 520 12.69 5.17 -5.09
C ALA A 520 13.28 4.50 -3.84
N LEU A 521 13.16 3.17 -3.75
CA LEU A 521 13.70 2.39 -2.64
C LEU A 521 15.23 2.35 -2.69
N LEU A 522 15.83 2.14 -3.86
CA LEU A 522 17.28 2.18 -4.01
C LEU A 522 17.86 3.53 -3.59
N GLN A 523 17.25 4.65 -4.01
CA GLN A 523 17.64 5.99 -3.58
C GLN A 523 17.46 6.21 -2.07
N ALA A 524 16.45 5.61 -1.46
CA ALA A 524 16.27 5.71 -0.02
C ALA A 524 17.33 4.89 0.76
N MET A 525 17.79 3.78 0.19
CA MET A 525 18.82 2.91 0.77
C MET A 525 20.25 3.43 0.56
N GLU A 526 20.50 4.27 -0.47
CA GLU A 526 21.76 4.96 -0.74
C GLU A 526 22.06 6.03 0.30
#